data_2db9df3b66a19e05475941bb70661812
#
_entry.id   2db9df3b66a19e05475941bb70661812
#
_cell.length_a   1.000
_cell.length_b   1.000
_cell.length_c   1.000
_cell.angle_alpha   90.00
_cell.angle_beta   90.00
_cell.angle_gamma   90.00
#
_symmetry.space_group_name_H-M   'P 1'
#
loop_
_entity.id
_entity.type
_entity.pdbx_description
1 polymer ?
#
loop_
_entity_poly.entity_id
_entity_poly.type
_entity_poly.pdbx_seq_one_letter_code
_entity_poly.pdbx_strand_id
1 'polypeptide(L)'
;MSGNMRTNEDVAMAAKPKITDSPEQTAVIQAPSYEDVVVVAGAGSGKTYTMTRRIITLIGQGVSPEKILGLTFTRKAASELLSRVSAAVARNQTERNGHAGHPVARAAFLKPEVSTYDAFFQSIVRQYGLLVGFDQNTQPLSEAGAMQLIHTVLDKHMDQIAAFNDDGGGLGSFGTVAGNVYALSNAISGAMIGGDCSSFDEAVARVREWDEAFVAQVAKVLEDEDVPADEPKPGKAPKQRKKESDADFEKRKRAYRAQCHQLCVHNTARLADVARERNLLLDLVADYNAEKHALNMAEFSDFTIAAFQLVTRFPSIGATYRKRYTHVLLDEYQDTSTTQAALLTALFHVDDTRRSAINAVGD
;
A
#
# COMPACT_ATOMS: atom_id res chain seq x y z
N MET A 1 56.91 -46.21 -30.63
CA MET A 1 56.64 -45.60 -29.30
C MET A 1 55.32 -44.85 -29.41
N SER A 2 54.33 -45.39 -28.75
CA SER A 2 52.92 -45.04 -28.89
C SER A 2 52.61 -43.73 -28.19
N GLY A 3 52.09 -42.74 -28.92
CA GLY A 3 51.52 -41.54 -28.36
C GLY A 3 49.98 -41.63 -28.36
N ASN A 4 49.43 -41.63 -27.18
CA ASN A 4 48.02 -41.83 -26.87
C ASN A 4 47.22 -40.56 -27.20
N MET A 5 46.39 -40.58 -28.23
CA MET A 5 45.34 -39.60 -28.49
C MET A 5 44.22 -39.81 -27.47
N ARG A 6 44.01 -38.85 -26.56
CA ARG A 6 42.78 -38.76 -25.76
C ARG A 6 41.72 -38.03 -26.60
N THR A 7 40.71 -38.75 -26.96
CA THR A 7 39.50 -38.28 -27.57
C THR A 7 38.75 -37.37 -26.59
N ASN A 8 38.35 -36.17 -27.03
CA ASN A 8 37.42 -35.30 -26.37
C ASN A 8 36.05 -35.97 -26.41
N GLU A 9 35.66 -36.66 -25.35
CA GLU A 9 34.29 -37.10 -25.13
C GLU A 9 33.46 -35.93 -24.57
N ASP A 10 32.44 -35.57 -25.31
CA ASP A 10 31.16 -34.99 -25.00
C ASP A 10 30.96 -34.54 -23.54
N VAL A 11 31.14 -33.24 -23.29
CA VAL A 11 30.44 -32.56 -22.22
C VAL A 11 29.00 -32.34 -22.68
N ALA A 12 28.16 -33.33 -22.45
CA ALA A 12 26.72 -33.21 -22.61
C ALA A 12 26.25 -32.03 -21.74
N MET A 13 25.91 -30.95 -22.41
CA MET A 13 25.21 -29.81 -21.79
C MET A 13 23.92 -30.35 -21.19
N ALA A 14 23.89 -30.55 -19.87
CA ALA A 14 22.71 -30.96 -19.13
C ALA A 14 21.56 -29.96 -19.48
N ALA A 15 20.56 -30.45 -20.18
CA ALA A 15 19.37 -29.68 -20.51
C ALA A 15 18.76 -29.17 -19.19
N LYS A 16 18.62 -27.84 -19.05
CA LYS A 16 17.96 -27.26 -17.90
C LYS A 16 16.59 -27.96 -17.73
N PRO A 17 16.23 -28.37 -16.51
CA PRO A 17 14.96 -29.06 -16.29
C PRO A 17 13.82 -28.20 -16.85
N LYS A 18 12.98 -28.78 -17.70
CA LYS A 18 11.76 -28.14 -18.17
C LYS A 18 10.87 -27.89 -16.95
N ILE A 19 10.72 -26.63 -16.57
CA ILE A 19 9.75 -26.22 -15.54
C ILE A 19 8.37 -26.58 -16.09
N THR A 20 7.68 -27.53 -15.43
CA THR A 20 6.29 -27.87 -15.73
C THR A 20 5.38 -27.02 -14.86
N ASP A 21 4.39 -26.35 -15.46
CA ASP A 21 3.40 -25.55 -14.74
C ASP A 21 2.55 -26.50 -13.85
N SER A 22 2.23 -26.06 -12.62
CA SER A 22 1.26 -26.78 -11.80
C SER A 22 -0.16 -26.65 -12.38
N PRO A 23 -1.12 -27.48 -11.96
CA PRO A 23 -2.52 -27.33 -12.41
C PRO A 23 -3.10 -25.95 -12.15
N GLU A 24 -2.79 -25.37 -10.98
CA GLU A 24 -3.23 -24.04 -10.56
C GLU A 24 -2.56 -22.95 -11.43
N GLN A 25 -1.26 -23.04 -11.66
CA GLN A 25 -0.54 -22.13 -12.55
C GLN A 25 -1.12 -22.21 -13.97
N THR A 26 -1.41 -23.42 -14.45
CA THR A 26 -2.01 -23.62 -15.78
C THR A 26 -3.39 -22.99 -15.88
N ALA A 27 -4.22 -23.10 -14.83
CA ALA A 27 -5.54 -22.47 -14.77
C ALA A 27 -5.44 -20.94 -14.90
N VAL A 28 -4.52 -20.31 -14.17
CA VAL A 28 -4.26 -18.86 -14.25
C VAL A 28 -3.74 -18.47 -15.63
N ILE A 29 -2.74 -19.19 -16.16
CA ILE A 29 -2.09 -18.87 -17.44
C ILE A 29 -3.11 -18.97 -18.59
N GLN A 30 -4.03 -19.93 -18.53
CA GLN A 30 -5.00 -20.20 -19.59
C GLN A 30 -6.38 -19.58 -19.36
N ALA A 31 -6.59 -18.86 -18.26
CA ALA A 31 -7.85 -18.19 -17.97
C ALA A 31 -8.29 -17.33 -19.18
N PRO A 32 -9.60 -17.16 -19.44
CA PRO A 32 -10.10 -16.31 -20.50
C PRO A 32 -9.53 -14.90 -20.43
N SER A 33 -9.24 -14.29 -21.58
CA SER A 33 -8.56 -12.97 -21.62
C SER A 33 -9.40 -11.84 -21.03
N TYR A 34 -10.71 -11.97 -21.04
CA TYR A 34 -11.66 -10.95 -20.56
C TYR A 34 -12.05 -11.11 -19.07
N GLU A 35 -11.60 -12.15 -18.41
CA GLU A 35 -11.92 -12.40 -17.01
C GLU A 35 -10.88 -11.77 -16.06
N ASP A 36 -11.37 -11.31 -14.90
CA ASP A 36 -10.52 -10.92 -13.80
C ASP A 36 -10.00 -12.18 -13.10
N VAL A 37 -8.72 -12.15 -12.74
CA VAL A 37 -8.04 -13.27 -12.09
C VAL A 37 -7.36 -12.78 -10.82
N VAL A 38 -7.64 -13.42 -9.69
CA VAL A 38 -6.94 -13.18 -8.42
C VAL A 38 -6.14 -14.43 -8.07
N VAL A 39 -4.85 -14.26 -7.84
CA VAL A 39 -3.93 -15.34 -7.47
C VAL A 39 -3.41 -15.08 -6.06
N VAL A 40 -3.79 -15.93 -5.12
CA VAL A 40 -3.28 -15.92 -3.75
C VAL A 40 -2.27 -17.05 -3.63
N ALA A 41 -1.01 -16.72 -3.38
CA ALA A 41 0.05 -17.72 -3.39
C ALA A 41 1.28 -17.25 -2.59
N GLY A 42 1.74 -18.06 -1.63
CA GLY A 42 2.86 -17.73 -0.76
C GLY A 42 4.19 -17.51 -1.46
N ALA A 43 5.18 -17.06 -0.70
CA ALA A 43 6.54 -16.82 -1.21
C ALA A 43 7.14 -18.08 -1.87
N GLY A 44 7.79 -17.91 -3.01
CA GLY A 44 8.42 -19.02 -3.73
C GLY A 44 7.47 -19.88 -4.58
N SER A 45 6.16 -19.63 -4.60
CA SER A 45 5.17 -20.36 -5.40
C SER A 45 5.28 -20.12 -6.91
N GLY A 46 6.13 -19.20 -7.35
CA GLY A 46 6.29 -18.84 -8.75
C GLY A 46 5.34 -17.76 -9.25
N LYS A 47 4.84 -16.86 -8.38
CA LYS A 47 3.96 -15.72 -8.73
C LYS A 47 4.42 -14.98 -9.98
N THR A 48 5.63 -14.43 -9.96
CA THR A 48 6.22 -13.66 -11.08
C THR A 48 6.38 -14.52 -12.35
N TYR A 49 6.67 -15.82 -12.20
CA TYR A 49 6.71 -16.75 -13.32
C TYR A 49 5.32 -16.89 -13.97
N THR A 50 4.30 -17.15 -13.16
CA THR A 50 2.91 -17.31 -13.63
C THR A 50 2.41 -16.03 -14.32
N MET A 51 2.69 -14.86 -13.74
CA MET A 51 2.37 -13.57 -14.34
C MET A 51 3.07 -13.34 -15.68
N THR A 52 4.36 -13.66 -15.77
CA THR A 52 5.12 -13.61 -17.04
C THR A 52 4.49 -14.52 -18.10
N ARG A 53 4.16 -15.76 -17.73
CA ARG A 53 3.52 -16.73 -18.62
C ARG A 53 2.13 -16.25 -19.07
N ARG A 54 1.36 -15.64 -18.16
CA ARG A 54 0.04 -15.05 -18.48
C ARG A 54 0.16 -13.97 -19.54
N ILE A 55 1.10 -13.02 -19.40
CA ILE A 55 1.35 -11.97 -20.40
C ILE A 55 1.69 -12.60 -21.79
N ILE A 56 2.57 -13.59 -21.80
CA ILE A 56 2.96 -14.28 -23.04
C ILE A 56 1.75 -14.97 -23.69
N THR A 57 0.90 -15.60 -22.88
CA THR A 57 -0.31 -16.26 -23.37
C THR A 57 -1.32 -15.26 -23.93
N LEU A 58 -1.55 -14.13 -23.26
CA LEU A 58 -2.41 -13.05 -23.78
C LEU A 58 -1.93 -12.52 -25.13
N ILE A 59 -0.62 -12.30 -25.28
CA ILE A 59 -0.03 -11.90 -26.56
C ILE A 59 -0.20 -13.00 -27.61
N GLY A 60 -0.04 -14.26 -27.22
CA GLY A 60 -0.28 -15.42 -28.09
C GLY A 60 -1.73 -15.55 -28.55
N GLN A 61 -2.68 -15.13 -27.74
CA GLN A 61 -4.12 -15.08 -28.03
C GLN A 61 -4.51 -13.86 -28.89
N GLY A 62 -3.56 -12.99 -29.26
CA GLY A 62 -3.79 -11.84 -30.14
C GLY A 62 -3.97 -10.51 -29.41
N VAL A 63 -3.78 -10.44 -28.09
CA VAL A 63 -3.75 -9.16 -27.38
C VAL A 63 -2.51 -8.39 -27.79
N SER A 64 -2.68 -7.16 -28.28
CA SER A 64 -1.55 -6.30 -28.65
C SER A 64 -0.72 -5.96 -27.39
N PRO A 65 0.62 -6.12 -27.42
CA PRO A 65 1.46 -5.90 -26.23
C PRO A 65 1.26 -4.52 -25.60
N GLU A 66 1.06 -3.47 -26.38
CA GLU A 66 0.81 -2.10 -25.92
C GLU A 66 -0.51 -1.92 -25.15
N LYS A 67 -1.39 -2.92 -25.20
CA LYS A 67 -2.65 -2.96 -24.45
C LYS A 67 -2.50 -3.60 -23.07
N ILE A 68 -1.29 -4.01 -22.71
CA ILE A 68 -0.99 -4.69 -21.45
C ILE A 68 -0.18 -3.75 -20.58
N LEU A 69 -0.68 -3.50 -19.36
CA LEU A 69 -0.01 -2.77 -18.30
C LEU A 69 0.39 -3.75 -17.19
N GLY A 70 1.65 -3.76 -16.79
CA GLY A 70 2.15 -4.47 -15.61
C GLY A 70 2.60 -3.49 -14.54
N LEU A 71 2.07 -3.62 -13.33
CA LEU A 71 2.45 -2.81 -12.18
C LEU A 71 3.11 -3.67 -11.10
N THR A 72 4.22 -3.19 -10.56
CA THR A 72 4.99 -3.84 -9.50
C THR A 72 5.51 -2.81 -8.49
N PHE A 73 6.00 -3.25 -7.31
CA PHE A 73 6.49 -2.30 -6.30
C PHE A 73 7.93 -1.81 -6.55
N THR A 74 8.77 -2.58 -7.24
CA THR A 74 10.18 -2.21 -7.39
C THR A 74 10.58 -2.02 -8.84
N ARG A 75 11.47 -1.05 -9.08
CA ARG A 75 12.07 -0.83 -10.42
C ARG A 75 12.79 -2.07 -10.94
N LYS A 76 13.41 -2.85 -10.03
CA LYS A 76 14.10 -4.08 -10.37
C LYS A 76 13.10 -5.13 -10.90
N ALA A 77 11.98 -5.35 -10.18
CA ALA A 77 10.93 -6.27 -10.61
C ALA A 77 10.32 -5.85 -11.95
N ALA A 78 10.05 -4.57 -12.15
CA ALA A 78 9.54 -4.04 -13.41
C ALA A 78 10.50 -4.32 -14.58
N SER A 79 11.80 -4.03 -14.40
CA SER A 79 12.82 -4.28 -15.43
C SER A 79 12.97 -5.78 -15.73
N GLU A 80 12.94 -6.64 -14.71
CA GLU A 80 13.04 -8.08 -14.87
C GLU A 80 11.83 -8.68 -15.59
N LEU A 81 10.62 -8.26 -15.22
CA LEU A 81 9.39 -8.68 -15.88
C LEU A 81 9.39 -8.25 -17.37
N LEU A 82 9.72 -7.00 -17.65
CA LEU A 82 9.80 -6.47 -19.03
C LEU A 82 10.84 -7.24 -19.86
N SER A 83 12.01 -7.52 -19.30
CA SER A 83 13.07 -8.29 -19.95
C SER A 83 12.62 -9.72 -20.30
N ARG A 84 11.99 -10.42 -19.36
CA ARG A 84 11.47 -11.78 -19.56
C ARG A 84 10.38 -11.84 -20.63
N VAL A 85 9.43 -10.90 -20.59
CA VAL A 85 8.35 -10.81 -21.58
C VAL A 85 8.92 -10.48 -22.97
N SER A 86 9.82 -9.50 -23.08
CA SER A 86 10.45 -9.10 -24.34
C SER A 86 11.24 -10.26 -24.97
N ALA A 87 12.00 -11.02 -24.17
CA ALA A 87 12.74 -12.17 -24.65
C ALA A 87 11.82 -13.32 -25.14
N ALA A 88 10.66 -13.50 -24.50
CA ALA A 88 9.71 -14.53 -24.89
C ALA A 88 8.94 -14.14 -26.17
N VAL A 89 8.55 -12.87 -26.29
CA VAL A 89 7.90 -12.34 -27.50
C VAL A 89 8.82 -12.44 -28.71
N ALA A 90 10.12 -12.09 -28.54
CA ALA A 90 11.11 -12.22 -29.61
C ALA A 90 11.28 -13.67 -30.08
N ARG A 91 11.32 -14.65 -29.16
CA ARG A 91 11.40 -16.08 -29.50
C ARG A 91 10.18 -16.56 -30.27
N ASN A 92 8.98 -16.24 -29.83
CA ASN A 92 7.75 -16.64 -30.50
C ASN A 92 7.63 -16.04 -31.93
N GLN A 93 8.18 -14.85 -32.15
CA GLN A 93 8.22 -14.22 -33.48
C GLN A 93 9.21 -14.90 -34.41
N THR A 94 10.37 -15.33 -33.90
CA THR A 94 11.37 -16.07 -34.69
C THR A 94 10.84 -17.42 -35.17
N GLU A 95 10.11 -18.14 -34.31
CA GLU A 95 9.47 -19.42 -34.66
C GLU A 95 8.35 -19.28 -35.68
N ARG A 96 7.56 -18.20 -35.62
CA ARG A 96 6.49 -17.91 -36.59
C ARG A 96 7.02 -17.43 -37.94
N ASN A 97 8.11 -16.65 -37.97
CA ASN A 97 8.71 -16.11 -39.19
C ASN A 97 9.49 -17.17 -39.99
N GLY A 98 9.84 -18.30 -39.39
CA GLY A 98 10.43 -19.44 -40.10
C GLY A 98 9.50 -20.09 -41.15
N HIS A 99 8.19 -19.74 -41.16
CA HIS A 99 7.17 -20.36 -41.99
C HIS A 99 6.40 -19.39 -42.90
N ALA A 100 6.64 -18.07 -42.86
CA ALA A 100 5.93 -17.11 -43.70
C ALA A 100 6.82 -15.92 -44.05
N GLY A 101 7.15 -15.81 -45.32
CA GLY A 101 8.02 -14.78 -45.90
C GLY A 101 7.40 -13.38 -46.02
N HIS A 102 6.78 -12.85 -44.95
CA HIS A 102 6.33 -11.45 -44.92
C HIS A 102 6.97 -10.69 -43.74
N PRO A 103 7.50 -9.48 -43.96
CA PRO A 103 8.16 -8.71 -42.91
C PRO A 103 7.14 -8.14 -41.93
N VAL A 104 6.99 -8.76 -40.74
CA VAL A 104 6.23 -8.19 -39.63
C VAL A 104 7.12 -7.19 -38.89
N ALA A 105 7.60 -6.18 -39.59
CA ALA A 105 8.48 -5.15 -39.04
C ALA A 105 7.81 -4.28 -37.94
N ARG A 106 6.47 -4.25 -37.86
CA ARG A 106 5.72 -3.39 -36.93
C ARG A 106 5.51 -4.02 -35.56
N ALA A 107 5.37 -5.34 -35.49
CA ALA A 107 5.12 -6.04 -34.21
C ALA A 107 6.36 -6.16 -33.31
N ALA A 108 7.57 -6.06 -33.88
CA ALA A 108 8.82 -6.14 -33.14
C ALA A 108 9.09 -4.94 -32.21
N PHE A 109 8.39 -3.82 -32.41
CA PHE A 109 8.55 -2.59 -31.61
C PHE A 109 7.50 -2.41 -30.53
N LEU A 110 6.42 -3.19 -30.54
CA LEU A 110 5.35 -3.09 -29.56
C LEU A 110 5.72 -3.89 -28.31
N LYS A 111 5.79 -3.22 -27.17
CA LYS A 111 6.11 -3.81 -25.88
C LYS A 111 4.99 -3.52 -24.87
N PRO A 112 4.75 -4.42 -23.90
CA PRO A 112 3.94 -4.11 -22.74
C PRO A 112 4.54 -2.93 -21.99
N GLU A 113 3.70 -2.12 -21.39
CA GLU A 113 4.15 -1.13 -20.41
C GLU A 113 4.29 -1.82 -19.05
N VAL A 114 5.47 -1.74 -18.46
CA VAL A 114 5.74 -2.28 -17.14
C VAL A 114 6.43 -1.19 -16.32
N SER A 115 5.84 -0.84 -15.19
CA SER A 115 6.35 0.22 -14.30
C SER A 115 6.08 -0.10 -12.84
N THR A 116 6.60 0.73 -11.94
CA THR A 116 6.14 0.69 -10.54
C THR A 116 4.79 1.40 -10.41
N TYR A 117 4.02 1.04 -9.37
CA TYR A 117 2.76 1.72 -9.03
C TYR A 117 2.95 3.24 -8.97
N ASP A 118 3.92 3.70 -8.19
CA ASP A 118 4.19 5.13 -8.01
C ASP A 118 4.57 5.83 -9.31
N ALA A 119 5.42 5.21 -10.14
CA ALA A 119 5.81 5.80 -11.42
C ALA A 119 4.61 5.92 -12.37
N PHE A 120 3.72 4.94 -12.36
CA PHE A 120 2.49 4.97 -13.14
C PHE A 120 1.54 6.08 -12.66
N PHE A 121 1.28 6.17 -11.35
CA PHE A 121 0.41 7.21 -10.77
C PHE A 121 1.01 8.61 -10.99
N GLN A 122 2.32 8.76 -10.80
CA GLN A 122 3.01 10.02 -11.09
C GLN A 122 2.88 10.42 -12.57
N SER A 123 2.86 9.45 -13.51
CA SER A 123 2.67 9.73 -14.94
C SER A 123 1.29 10.35 -15.23
N ILE A 124 0.24 9.92 -14.50
CA ILE A 124 -1.10 10.48 -14.60
C ILE A 124 -1.09 11.94 -14.14
N VAL A 125 -0.48 12.21 -12.97
CA VAL A 125 -0.39 13.56 -12.41
C VAL A 125 0.45 14.48 -13.29
N ARG A 126 1.56 14.02 -13.85
CA ARG A 126 2.36 14.82 -14.80
C ARG A 126 1.57 15.24 -16.03
N GLN A 127 0.62 14.42 -16.49
CA GLN A 127 -0.19 14.71 -17.66
C GLN A 127 -1.39 15.61 -17.36
N TYR A 128 -2.03 15.43 -16.20
CA TYR A 128 -3.32 16.06 -15.88
C TYR A 128 -3.32 16.87 -14.57
N GLY A 129 -2.23 16.89 -13.82
CA GLY A 129 -2.16 17.40 -12.44
C GLY A 129 -2.59 18.86 -12.27
N LEU A 130 -2.43 19.69 -13.30
CA LEU A 130 -2.91 21.08 -13.29
C LEU A 130 -4.42 21.19 -12.98
N LEU A 131 -5.21 20.15 -13.32
CA LEU A 131 -6.66 20.11 -13.04
C LEU A 131 -6.98 19.96 -11.55
N VAL A 132 -6.00 19.55 -10.73
CA VAL A 132 -6.13 19.36 -9.27
C VAL A 132 -5.07 20.15 -8.49
N GLY A 133 -4.45 21.15 -9.13
CA GLY A 133 -3.51 22.06 -8.46
C GLY A 133 -2.06 21.58 -8.38
N PHE A 134 -1.70 20.48 -9.07
CA PHE A 134 -0.31 20.03 -9.17
C PHE A 134 0.40 20.72 -10.34
N ASP A 135 1.55 21.34 -10.05
CA ASP A 135 2.44 21.89 -11.07
C ASP A 135 3.24 20.75 -11.74
N GLN A 136 3.55 20.94 -13.03
CA GLN A 136 4.42 20.01 -13.77
C GLN A 136 5.86 19.94 -13.18
N ASN A 137 6.28 20.98 -12.47
CA ASN A 137 7.59 21.09 -11.82
C ASN A 137 7.57 20.64 -10.35
N THR A 138 6.47 20.10 -9.83
CA THR A 138 6.40 19.60 -8.47
C THR A 138 7.52 18.58 -8.22
N GLN A 139 8.35 18.86 -7.20
CA GLN A 139 9.53 18.07 -6.90
C GLN A 139 9.15 16.89 -5.97
N PRO A 140 9.63 15.68 -6.28
CA PRO A 140 9.46 14.56 -5.36
C PRO A 140 10.18 14.81 -4.04
N LEU A 141 9.48 14.63 -2.92
CA LEU A 141 10.01 14.74 -1.58
C LEU A 141 10.44 13.35 -1.09
N SER A 142 11.71 13.22 -0.70
CA SER A 142 12.21 11.99 -0.07
C SER A 142 11.86 11.96 1.42
N GLU A 143 11.88 10.77 2.04
CA GLU A 143 11.67 10.61 3.48
C GLU A 143 12.58 11.52 4.32
N ALA A 144 13.87 11.62 3.97
CA ALA A 144 14.81 12.52 4.64
C ALA A 144 14.40 13.99 4.48
N GLY A 145 13.94 14.40 3.30
CA GLY A 145 13.42 15.73 3.05
C GLY A 145 12.11 15.98 3.82
N ALA A 146 11.24 15.01 3.89
CA ALA A 146 10.00 15.05 4.67
C ALA A 146 10.30 15.30 6.16
N MET A 147 11.25 14.55 6.73
CA MET A 147 11.67 14.74 8.12
C MET A 147 12.27 16.13 8.38
N GLN A 148 13.07 16.66 7.45
CA GLN A 148 13.60 18.04 7.57
C GLN A 148 12.47 19.07 7.53
N LEU A 149 11.49 18.89 6.66
CA LEU A 149 10.34 19.79 6.56
C LEU A 149 9.49 19.74 7.83
N ILE A 150 9.23 18.53 8.36
CA ILE A 150 8.52 18.34 9.61
C ILE A 150 9.27 19.05 10.75
N HIS A 151 10.60 18.93 10.84
CA HIS A 151 11.37 19.66 11.85
C HIS A 151 11.15 21.17 11.74
N THR A 152 11.11 21.72 10.51
CA THR A 152 10.81 23.15 10.30
C THR A 152 9.41 23.53 10.77
N VAL A 153 8.43 22.66 10.57
CA VAL A 153 7.07 22.85 11.08
C VAL A 153 7.04 22.80 12.60
N LEU A 154 7.71 21.82 13.21
CA LEU A 154 7.78 21.70 14.67
C LEU A 154 8.44 22.91 15.31
N ASP A 155 9.50 23.45 14.73
CA ASP A 155 10.18 24.66 15.22
C ASP A 155 9.22 25.86 15.28
N LYS A 156 8.28 25.98 14.34
CA LYS A 156 7.24 27.04 14.34
C LYS A 156 6.20 26.85 15.46
N HIS A 157 6.03 25.62 15.97
CA HIS A 157 5.01 25.24 16.97
C HIS A 157 5.60 24.87 18.34
N MET A 158 6.88 25.18 18.59
CA MET A 158 7.56 24.80 19.85
C MET A 158 6.84 25.27 21.10
N ASP A 159 6.31 26.49 21.10
CA ASP A 159 5.60 27.05 22.26
C ASP A 159 4.29 26.26 22.53
N GLN A 160 3.58 25.85 21.49
CA GLN A 160 2.35 25.06 21.58
C GLN A 160 2.65 23.64 22.11
N ILE A 161 3.72 23.00 21.61
CA ILE A 161 4.19 21.69 22.04
C ILE A 161 4.63 21.73 23.51
N ALA A 162 5.37 22.79 23.91
CA ALA A 162 5.82 22.97 25.28
C ALA A 162 4.63 23.15 26.22
N ALA A 163 3.69 24.06 25.89
CA ALA A 163 2.49 24.26 26.69
C ALA A 163 1.67 22.99 26.87
N PHE A 164 1.53 22.18 25.81
CA PHE A 164 0.80 20.90 25.89
C PHE A 164 1.49 19.90 26.82
N ASN A 165 2.84 19.81 26.81
CA ASN A 165 3.61 18.95 27.69
C ASN A 165 3.55 19.44 29.15
N ASP A 166 3.54 20.76 29.39
CA ASP A 166 3.43 21.36 30.74
C ASP A 166 2.05 21.11 31.36
N ASP A 167 1.00 21.03 30.53
CA ASP A 167 -0.37 20.66 30.96
C ASP A 167 -0.55 19.14 31.21
N GLY A 168 0.54 18.37 31.20
CA GLY A 168 0.52 16.92 31.47
C GLY A 168 0.35 16.06 30.21
N GLY A 169 0.43 16.64 29.03
CA GLY A 169 0.48 15.92 27.75
C GLY A 169 1.79 15.14 27.60
N GLY A 170 1.76 14.03 26.87
CA GLY A 170 2.86 13.08 26.75
C GLY A 170 3.43 12.93 25.33
N LEU A 171 3.55 14.01 24.54
CA LEU A 171 4.02 13.90 23.15
C LEU A 171 5.45 13.33 23.01
N GLY A 172 6.24 13.37 24.09
CA GLY A 172 7.59 12.83 24.12
C GLY A 172 8.66 13.80 23.56
N SER A 173 9.78 13.25 23.11
CA SER A 173 10.89 14.06 22.57
C SER A 173 10.55 14.65 21.20
N PHE A 174 11.26 15.70 20.82
CA PHE A 174 11.14 16.34 19.50
C PHE A 174 11.22 15.33 18.34
N GLY A 175 12.19 14.40 18.39
CA GLY A 175 12.30 13.34 17.39
C GLY A 175 11.14 12.35 17.40
N THR A 176 10.55 12.10 18.58
CA THR A 176 9.34 11.26 18.70
C THR A 176 8.14 11.94 18.05
N VAL A 177 7.95 13.24 18.32
CA VAL A 177 6.86 14.02 17.71
C VAL A 177 7.02 14.06 16.20
N ALA A 178 8.22 14.31 15.68
CA ALA A 178 8.50 14.31 14.24
C ALA A 178 8.16 12.96 13.59
N GLY A 179 8.59 11.87 14.21
CA GLY A 179 8.25 10.51 13.75
C GLY A 179 6.75 10.24 13.76
N ASN A 180 6.03 10.69 14.79
CA ASN A 180 4.59 10.52 14.89
C ASN A 180 3.83 11.35 13.83
N VAL A 181 4.23 12.58 13.56
CA VAL A 181 3.67 13.42 12.49
C VAL A 181 3.83 12.72 11.14
N TYR A 182 5.04 12.23 10.85
CA TYR A 182 5.32 11.50 9.60
C TYR A 182 4.48 10.23 9.46
N ALA A 183 4.45 9.41 10.52
CA ALA A 183 3.68 8.17 10.53
C ALA A 183 2.17 8.42 10.38
N LEU A 184 1.64 9.44 11.07
CA LEU A 184 0.22 9.81 10.99
C LEU A 184 -0.15 10.34 9.60
N SER A 185 0.68 11.20 9.00
CA SER A 185 0.50 11.69 7.63
C SER A 185 0.43 10.52 6.63
N ASN A 186 1.36 9.57 6.73
CA ASN A 186 1.40 8.39 5.86
C ASN A 186 0.19 7.46 6.07
N ALA A 187 -0.24 7.26 7.32
CA ALA A 187 -1.41 6.46 7.63
C ALA A 187 -2.70 7.07 7.04
N ILE A 188 -2.87 8.38 7.17
CA ILE A 188 -4.00 9.11 6.58
C ILE A 188 -3.97 8.99 5.06
N SER A 189 -2.83 9.27 4.42
CA SER A 189 -2.66 9.20 2.97
C SER A 189 -2.91 7.81 2.40
N GLY A 190 -2.48 6.77 3.11
CA GLY A 190 -2.56 5.39 2.63
C GLY A 190 -3.90 4.69 2.91
N ALA A 191 -4.59 5.06 4.00
CA ALA A 191 -5.75 4.30 4.49
C ALA A 191 -7.10 5.01 4.33
N MET A 192 -7.12 6.35 4.36
CA MET A 192 -8.38 7.10 4.49
C MET A 192 -8.99 7.51 3.15
N ILE A 193 -8.18 7.70 2.12
CA ILE A 193 -8.62 8.26 0.84
C ILE A 193 -9.02 7.15 -0.12
N GLY A 194 -10.14 7.35 -0.80
CA GLY A 194 -10.73 6.38 -1.73
C GLY A 194 -11.84 5.52 -1.15
N GLY A 195 -12.07 5.61 0.17
CA GLY A 195 -13.27 5.11 0.83
C GLY A 195 -14.21 6.28 1.14
N ASP A 196 -14.25 6.68 2.42
CA ASP A 196 -15.14 7.74 2.91
C ASP A 196 -14.63 9.16 2.62
N CYS A 197 -13.35 9.33 2.28
CA CYS A 197 -12.72 10.62 2.03
C CYS A 197 -12.16 10.72 0.60
N SER A 198 -12.27 11.91 0.02
CA SER A 198 -11.79 12.23 -1.34
C SER A 198 -10.53 13.08 -1.36
N SER A 199 -10.15 13.65 -0.22
CA SER A 199 -8.97 14.51 -0.06
C SER A 199 -8.27 14.29 1.28
N PHE A 200 -7.01 14.75 1.37
CA PHE A 200 -6.24 14.67 2.59
C PHE A 200 -6.87 15.51 3.72
N ASP A 201 -7.30 16.73 3.42
CA ASP A 201 -7.92 17.62 4.41
C ASP A 201 -9.23 17.05 4.95
N GLU A 202 -10.05 16.43 4.08
CA GLU A 202 -11.27 15.73 4.50
C GLU A 202 -10.93 14.54 5.42
N ALA A 203 -9.87 13.80 5.12
CA ALA A 203 -9.41 12.69 5.95
C ALA A 203 -8.91 13.17 7.33
N VAL A 204 -8.13 14.26 7.39
CA VAL A 204 -7.70 14.87 8.65
C VAL A 204 -8.91 15.31 9.48
N ALA A 205 -9.88 15.99 8.87
CA ALA A 205 -11.11 16.41 9.55
C ALA A 205 -11.91 15.20 10.09
N ARG A 206 -12.00 14.12 9.32
CA ARG A 206 -12.70 12.89 9.73
C ARG A 206 -12.03 12.20 10.91
N VAL A 207 -10.70 12.13 10.96
CA VAL A 207 -9.97 11.58 12.13
C VAL A 207 -10.25 12.43 13.37
N ARG A 208 -10.27 13.77 13.23
CA ARG A 208 -10.60 14.69 14.33
C ARG A 208 -12.02 14.46 14.86
N GLU A 209 -13.02 14.34 13.98
CA GLU A 209 -14.39 14.02 14.37
C GLU A 209 -14.48 12.70 15.15
N TRP A 210 -13.75 11.67 14.74
CA TRP A 210 -13.70 10.40 15.45
C TRP A 210 -13.07 10.53 16.83
N ASP A 211 -11.99 11.30 16.96
CA ASP A 211 -11.31 11.51 18.24
C ASP A 211 -12.19 12.31 19.20
N GLU A 212 -12.85 13.35 18.74
CA GLU A 212 -13.79 14.15 19.54
C GLU A 212 -14.97 13.29 20.03
N ALA A 213 -15.58 12.53 19.12
CA ALA A 213 -16.67 11.62 19.46
C ALA A 213 -16.21 10.53 20.46
N PHE A 214 -15.02 9.98 20.29
CA PHE A 214 -14.44 8.99 21.20
C PHE A 214 -14.18 9.59 22.59
N VAL A 215 -13.54 10.75 22.67
CA VAL A 215 -13.28 11.45 23.95
C VAL A 215 -14.59 11.78 24.66
N ALA A 216 -15.60 12.24 23.94
CA ALA A 216 -16.92 12.54 24.50
C ALA A 216 -17.61 11.25 25.03
N GLN A 217 -17.46 10.14 24.34
CA GLN A 217 -18.00 8.85 24.78
C GLN A 217 -17.27 8.33 26.02
N VAL A 218 -15.95 8.44 26.08
CA VAL A 218 -15.15 8.05 27.24
C VAL A 218 -15.51 8.91 28.44
N ALA A 219 -15.69 10.23 28.27
CA ALA A 219 -16.11 11.13 29.35
C ALA A 219 -17.44 10.68 29.99
N LYS A 220 -18.42 10.26 29.19
CA LYS A 220 -19.70 9.72 29.70
C LYS A 220 -19.53 8.42 30.47
N VAL A 221 -18.66 7.51 30.00
CA VAL A 221 -18.39 6.23 30.65
C VAL A 221 -17.70 6.43 32.01
N LEU A 222 -16.87 7.46 32.11
CA LEU A 222 -16.08 7.78 33.31
C LEU A 222 -16.76 8.81 34.24
N GLU A 223 -17.97 9.30 33.92
CA GLU A 223 -18.64 10.37 34.68
C GLU A 223 -18.79 10.07 36.17
N ASP A 224 -19.08 8.80 36.51
CA ASP A 224 -19.27 8.34 37.89
C ASP A 224 -18.06 7.53 38.42
N GLU A 225 -16.95 7.49 37.69
CA GLU A 225 -15.77 6.69 38.06
C GLU A 225 -14.66 7.55 38.65
N ASP A 226 -14.03 7.04 39.70
CA ASP A 226 -12.83 7.63 40.27
C ASP A 226 -11.59 7.13 39.51
N VAL A 227 -11.01 7.97 38.68
CA VAL A 227 -9.89 7.60 37.81
C VAL A 227 -8.59 7.57 38.63
N PRO A 228 -7.94 6.40 38.76
CA PRO A 228 -6.68 6.31 39.49
C PRO A 228 -5.57 7.14 38.83
N ALA A 229 -4.82 7.92 39.62
CA ALA A 229 -3.66 8.70 39.13
C ALA A 229 -2.54 7.77 38.66
N ASP A 230 -2.28 6.67 39.40
CA ASP A 230 -1.27 5.67 39.03
C ASP A 230 -1.93 4.42 38.43
N GLU A 231 -1.23 3.74 37.55
CA GLU A 231 -1.68 2.49 36.91
C GLU A 231 -1.88 1.39 37.99
N PRO A 232 -3.12 0.94 38.27
CA PRO A 232 -3.37 -0.17 39.19
C PRO A 232 -2.73 -1.47 38.69
N LYS A 233 -2.08 -2.21 39.57
CA LYS A 233 -1.42 -3.48 39.25
C LYS A 233 -2.14 -4.64 39.92
N PRO A 234 -3.26 -5.13 39.40
CA PRO A 234 -3.92 -6.30 39.97
C PRO A 234 -2.98 -7.50 39.90
N GLY A 235 -2.84 -8.19 41.04
CA GLY A 235 -2.04 -9.40 41.09
C GLY A 235 -2.64 -10.55 40.28
N LYS A 236 -2.15 -11.78 40.48
CA LYS A 236 -2.75 -12.96 39.85
C LYS A 236 -4.16 -13.22 40.38
N ALA A 237 -5.05 -13.68 39.50
CA ALA A 237 -6.40 -14.09 39.89
C ALA A 237 -6.37 -15.06 41.09
N PRO A 238 -7.12 -14.77 42.17
CA PRO A 238 -7.07 -15.58 43.37
C PRO A 238 -7.62 -16.98 43.10
N LYS A 239 -6.87 -17.99 43.53
CA LYS A 239 -7.32 -19.38 43.64
C LYS A 239 -7.68 -19.70 45.07
N GLN A 240 -8.75 -20.50 45.29
CA GLN A 240 -9.14 -20.91 46.63
C GLN A 240 -8.04 -21.77 47.27
N ARG A 241 -7.67 -21.44 48.50
CA ARG A 241 -6.66 -22.18 49.29
C ARG A 241 -7.29 -23.36 49.97
N LYS A 242 -6.55 -24.47 50.19
CA LYS A 242 -7.06 -25.74 50.75
C LYS A 242 -7.82 -25.66 52.10
N LYS A 243 -7.66 -24.58 52.87
CA LYS A 243 -8.31 -24.37 54.17
C LYS A 243 -9.01 -23.02 54.25
N GLU A 244 -9.33 -22.39 53.14
CA GLU A 244 -9.99 -21.10 53.09
C GLU A 244 -11.50 -21.28 53.07
N SER A 245 -12.21 -20.47 53.84
CA SER A 245 -13.67 -20.44 53.77
C SER A 245 -14.15 -19.85 52.47
N ASP A 246 -15.31 -20.27 51.99
CA ASP A 246 -15.91 -19.70 50.76
C ASP A 246 -16.13 -18.20 50.88
N ALA A 247 -16.47 -17.70 52.07
CA ALA A 247 -16.66 -16.28 52.35
C ALA A 247 -15.35 -15.47 52.17
N ASP A 248 -14.21 -15.99 52.66
CA ASP A 248 -12.91 -15.34 52.56
C ASP A 248 -12.42 -15.36 51.10
N PHE A 249 -12.64 -16.47 50.39
CA PHE A 249 -12.32 -16.58 48.99
C PHE A 249 -13.12 -15.59 48.14
N GLU A 250 -14.44 -15.48 48.35
CA GLU A 250 -15.28 -14.49 47.66
C GLU A 250 -14.89 -13.04 48.00
N LYS A 251 -14.48 -12.75 49.22
CA LYS A 251 -13.95 -11.43 49.59
C LYS A 251 -12.68 -11.08 48.77
N ARG A 252 -11.76 -12.02 48.63
CA ARG A 252 -10.54 -11.83 47.83
C ARG A 252 -10.87 -11.68 46.36
N LYS A 253 -11.83 -12.44 45.83
CA LYS A 253 -12.30 -12.29 44.44
C LYS A 253 -12.91 -10.92 44.18
N ARG A 254 -13.70 -10.40 45.12
CA ARG A 254 -14.28 -9.05 45.03
C ARG A 254 -13.18 -7.98 45.01
N ALA A 255 -12.21 -8.07 45.93
CA ALA A 255 -11.08 -7.15 45.96
C ALA A 255 -10.25 -7.19 44.64
N TYR A 256 -9.99 -8.39 44.10
CA TYR A 256 -9.31 -8.55 42.81
C TYR A 256 -10.11 -7.95 41.68
N ARG A 257 -11.44 -8.18 41.62
CA ARG A 257 -12.31 -7.59 40.58
C ARG A 257 -12.32 -6.07 40.67
N ALA A 258 -12.34 -5.49 41.90
CA ALA A 258 -12.26 -4.04 42.06
C ALA A 258 -10.95 -3.46 41.52
N GLN A 259 -9.81 -4.13 41.77
CA GLN A 259 -8.52 -3.71 41.22
C GLN A 259 -8.48 -3.84 39.67
N CYS A 260 -9.06 -4.89 39.10
CA CYS A 260 -9.19 -5.03 37.65
C CYS A 260 -10.09 -3.95 37.06
N HIS A 261 -11.18 -3.59 37.73
CA HIS A 261 -12.06 -2.49 37.33
C HIS A 261 -11.30 -1.15 37.30
N GLN A 262 -10.58 -0.85 38.38
CA GLN A 262 -9.75 0.35 38.48
C GLN A 262 -8.68 0.42 37.34
N LEU A 263 -8.06 -0.72 36.99
CA LEU A 263 -7.15 -0.79 35.82
C LEU A 263 -7.89 -0.50 34.53
N CYS A 264 -9.11 -1.02 34.32
CA CYS A 264 -9.91 -0.71 33.15
C CYS A 264 -10.25 0.77 33.08
N VAL A 265 -10.66 1.39 34.19
CA VAL A 265 -10.94 2.83 34.29
C VAL A 265 -9.72 3.66 33.91
N HIS A 266 -8.56 3.34 34.53
CA HIS A 266 -7.29 4.02 34.19
C HIS A 266 -6.94 3.89 32.73
N ASN A 267 -6.98 2.68 32.16
CA ASN A 267 -6.65 2.46 30.74
C ASN A 267 -7.64 3.17 29.80
N THR A 268 -8.92 3.24 30.17
CA THR A 268 -9.93 3.96 29.39
C THR A 268 -9.66 5.46 29.37
N ALA A 269 -9.28 6.05 30.50
CA ALA A 269 -8.86 7.44 30.59
C ALA A 269 -7.61 7.71 29.73
N ARG A 270 -6.60 6.83 29.81
CA ARG A 270 -5.38 6.92 28.98
C ARG A 270 -5.65 6.89 27.49
N LEU A 271 -6.63 6.12 27.01
CA LEU A 271 -7.02 6.11 25.61
C LEU A 271 -7.60 7.46 25.16
N ALA A 272 -8.37 8.13 26.03
CA ALA A 272 -8.85 9.49 25.74
C ALA A 272 -7.71 10.50 25.66
N ASP A 273 -6.68 10.37 26.52
CA ASP A 273 -5.50 11.24 26.46
C ASP A 273 -4.75 11.05 25.13
N VAL A 274 -4.55 9.80 24.68
CA VAL A 274 -3.94 9.52 23.36
C VAL A 274 -4.76 10.15 22.23
N ALA A 275 -6.08 10.13 22.29
CA ALA A 275 -6.92 10.80 21.28
C ALA A 275 -6.77 12.33 21.32
N ARG A 276 -6.62 12.93 22.51
CA ARG A 276 -6.33 14.38 22.64
C ARG A 276 -4.95 14.73 22.10
N GLU A 277 -3.92 13.93 22.42
CA GLU A 277 -2.56 14.08 21.88
C GLU A 277 -2.56 14.03 20.36
N ARG A 278 -3.33 13.10 19.76
CA ARG A 278 -3.45 12.99 18.30
C ARG A 278 -4.07 14.23 17.67
N ASN A 279 -4.99 14.92 18.33
CA ASN A 279 -5.56 16.17 17.81
C ASN A 279 -4.50 17.25 17.58
N LEU A 280 -3.52 17.40 18.50
CA LEU A 280 -2.40 18.30 18.27
C LEU A 280 -1.50 17.83 17.13
N LEU A 281 -1.25 16.51 17.05
CA LEU A 281 -0.49 15.94 15.92
C LEU A 281 -1.19 16.17 14.58
N LEU A 282 -2.52 16.18 14.53
CA LEU A 282 -3.29 16.49 13.31
C LEU A 282 -3.12 17.93 12.84
N ASP A 283 -2.96 18.90 13.76
CA ASP A 283 -2.62 20.27 13.42
C ASP A 283 -1.25 20.33 12.74
N LEU A 284 -0.26 19.67 13.35
CA LEU A 284 1.10 19.59 12.78
C LEU A 284 1.14 18.85 11.43
N VAL A 285 0.32 17.84 11.25
CA VAL A 285 0.16 17.11 9.97
C VAL A 285 -0.46 18.01 8.90
N ALA A 286 -1.48 18.80 9.25
CA ALA A 286 -2.10 19.76 8.34
C ALA A 286 -1.09 20.85 7.89
N ASP A 287 -0.32 21.39 8.84
CA ASP A 287 0.70 22.40 8.54
C ASP A 287 1.86 21.81 7.72
N TYR A 288 2.27 20.57 8.00
CA TYR A 288 3.25 19.86 7.18
C TYR A 288 2.74 19.69 5.73
N ASN A 289 1.49 19.33 5.55
CA ASN A 289 0.89 19.21 4.22
C ASN A 289 0.82 20.57 3.50
N ALA A 290 0.43 21.63 4.21
CA ALA A 290 0.41 22.99 3.67
C ALA A 290 1.81 23.48 3.26
N GLU A 291 2.84 23.18 4.05
CA GLU A 291 4.25 23.56 3.75
C GLU A 291 4.78 22.80 2.53
N LYS A 292 4.44 21.50 2.35
CA LYS A 292 4.75 20.75 1.13
C LYS A 292 4.21 21.46 -0.12
N HIS A 293 2.93 21.86 -0.06
CA HIS A 293 2.29 22.56 -1.18
C HIS A 293 2.91 23.93 -1.43
N ALA A 294 3.22 24.70 -0.38
CA ALA A 294 3.84 26.01 -0.51
C ALA A 294 5.23 25.96 -1.17
N LEU A 295 5.99 24.88 -0.91
CA LEU A 295 7.30 24.64 -1.49
C LEU A 295 7.24 23.90 -2.85
N ASN A 296 6.06 23.59 -3.36
CA ASN A 296 5.84 22.80 -4.57
C ASN A 296 6.56 21.44 -4.51
N MET A 297 6.43 20.76 -3.36
CA MET A 297 6.98 19.44 -3.09
C MET A 297 5.85 18.43 -2.85
N ALA A 298 6.07 17.16 -3.19
CA ALA A 298 5.09 16.11 -3.00
C ALA A 298 5.77 14.75 -2.71
N GLU A 299 5.23 14.02 -1.76
CA GLU A 299 5.56 12.61 -1.53
C GLU A 299 4.84 11.71 -2.55
N PHE A 300 5.24 10.45 -2.64
CA PHE A 300 4.57 9.50 -3.55
C PHE A 300 3.09 9.31 -3.23
N SER A 301 2.73 9.37 -1.96
CA SER A 301 1.33 9.35 -1.51
C SER A 301 0.51 10.52 -2.04
N ASP A 302 1.08 11.73 -2.10
CA ASP A 302 0.41 12.92 -2.63
C ASP A 302 0.10 12.75 -4.13
N PHE A 303 1.03 12.16 -4.90
CA PHE A 303 0.78 11.84 -6.31
C PHE A 303 -0.33 10.78 -6.47
N THR A 304 -0.41 9.80 -5.56
CA THR A 304 -1.49 8.80 -5.57
C THR A 304 -2.84 9.44 -5.30
N ILE A 305 -2.92 10.32 -4.30
CA ILE A 305 -4.14 11.08 -3.97
C ILE A 305 -4.56 11.97 -5.14
N ALA A 306 -3.62 12.70 -5.72
CA ALA A 306 -3.91 13.57 -6.87
C ALA A 306 -4.41 12.76 -8.07
N ALA A 307 -3.79 11.61 -8.37
CA ALA A 307 -4.25 10.72 -9.43
C ALA A 307 -5.67 10.19 -9.14
N PHE A 308 -5.98 9.82 -7.90
CA PHE A 308 -7.32 9.41 -7.48
C PHE A 308 -8.34 10.53 -7.70
N GLN A 309 -8.03 11.75 -7.28
CA GLN A 309 -8.89 12.92 -7.48
C GLN A 309 -9.10 13.22 -8.98
N LEU A 310 -8.06 13.09 -9.80
CA LEU A 310 -8.16 13.28 -11.25
C LEU A 310 -9.14 12.30 -11.88
N VAL A 311 -9.03 11.02 -11.54
CA VAL A 311 -9.85 9.97 -12.14
C VAL A 311 -11.31 10.05 -11.69
N THR A 312 -11.55 10.40 -10.42
CA THR A 312 -12.90 10.52 -9.86
C THR A 312 -13.63 11.78 -10.32
N ARG A 313 -12.92 12.92 -10.38
CA ARG A 313 -13.50 14.19 -10.85
C ARG A 313 -13.65 14.27 -12.37
N PHE A 314 -12.77 13.56 -13.12
CA PHE A 314 -12.73 13.59 -14.58
C PHE A 314 -12.79 12.17 -15.17
N PRO A 315 -13.98 11.53 -15.24
CA PRO A 315 -14.15 10.15 -15.71
C PRO A 315 -13.57 9.86 -17.10
N SER A 316 -13.42 10.89 -17.95
CA SER A 316 -12.79 10.80 -19.27
C SER A 316 -11.31 10.38 -19.20
N ILE A 317 -10.62 10.71 -18.11
CA ILE A 317 -9.23 10.26 -17.86
C ILE A 317 -9.21 8.74 -17.72
N GLY A 318 -10.04 8.19 -16.81
CA GLY A 318 -10.17 6.74 -16.64
C GLY A 318 -10.56 6.03 -17.94
N ALA A 319 -11.51 6.58 -18.70
CA ALA A 319 -11.89 6.03 -20.01
C ALA A 319 -10.72 6.00 -21.00
N THR A 320 -9.85 7.01 -20.99
CA THR A 320 -8.64 7.06 -21.84
C THR A 320 -7.65 5.95 -21.46
N TYR A 321 -7.43 5.73 -20.16
CA TYR A 321 -6.55 4.66 -19.69
C TYR A 321 -7.12 3.27 -19.97
N ARG A 322 -8.42 3.02 -19.80
CA ARG A 322 -9.08 1.76 -20.19
C ARG A 322 -9.02 1.48 -21.69
N LYS A 323 -9.13 2.51 -22.52
CA LYS A 323 -8.93 2.38 -23.96
C LYS A 323 -7.48 2.04 -24.32
N ARG A 324 -6.52 2.56 -23.56
CA ARG A 324 -5.08 2.30 -23.73
C ARG A 324 -4.73 0.90 -23.21
N TYR A 325 -5.15 0.53 -22.02
CA TYR A 325 -4.81 -0.74 -21.36
C TYR A 325 -6.05 -1.58 -21.16
N THR A 326 -6.21 -2.63 -21.96
CA THR A 326 -7.31 -3.57 -21.84
C THR A 326 -7.01 -4.69 -20.86
N HIS A 327 -5.75 -4.89 -20.50
CA HIS A 327 -5.28 -5.91 -19.55
C HIS A 327 -4.31 -5.26 -18.57
N VAL A 328 -4.59 -5.42 -17.28
CA VAL A 328 -3.79 -4.88 -16.20
C VAL A 328 -3.34 -6.02 -15.30
N LEU A 329 -2.04 -6.13 -15.07
CA LEU A 329 -1.45 -7.13 -14.20
C LEU A 329 -0.82 -6.42 -13.00
N LEU A 330 -1.25 -6.82 -11.81
CA LEU A 330 -0.85 -6.23 -10.53
C LEU A 330 -0.03 -7.25 -9.75
N ASP A 331 1.26 -6.98 -9.54
CA ASP A 331 2.17 -7.83 -8.77
C ASP A 331 2.25 -7.34 -7.32
N GLU A 332 2.43 -8.26 -6.38
CA GLU A 332 2.48 -8.01 -4.93
C GLU A 332 1.27 -7.17 -4.44
N TYR A 333 0.07 -7.49 -4.93
CA TYR A 333 -1.13 -6.68 -4.67
C TYR A 333 -1.46 -6.54 -3.18
N GLN A 334 -1.02 -7.46 -2.32
CA GLN A 334 -1.16 -7.38 -0.87
C GLN A 334 -0.46 -6.16 -0.23
N ASP A 335 0.56 -5.61 -0.91
CA ASP A 335 1.32 -4.45 -0.42
C ASP A 335 0.71 -3.11 -0.85
N THR A 336 -0.39 -3.13 -1.63
CA THR A 336 -1.08 -1.90 -2.04
C THR A 336 -1.81 -1.26 -0.87
N SER A 337 -1.72 0.07 -0.76
CA SER A 337 -2.52 0.83 0.18
C SER A 337 -3.99 0.89 -0.24
N THR A 338 -4.89 1.21 0.70
CA THR A 338 -6.32 1.40 0.39
C THR A 338 -6.53 2.47 -0.69
N THR A 339 -5.78 3.57 -0.62
CA THR A 339 -5.83 4.66 -1.60
C THR A 339 -5.37 4.20 -2.99
N GLN A 340 -4.28 3.40 -3.06
CA GLN A 340 -3.82 2.82 -4.33
C GLN A 340 -4.84 1.84 -4.92
N ALA A 341 -5.43 0.99 -4.09
CA ALA A 341 -6.48 0.06 -4.51
C ALA A 341 -7.73 0.79 -5.04
N ALA A 342 -8.16 1.85 -4.34
CA ALA A 342 -9.27 2.70 -4.78
C ALA A 342 -8.99 3.38 -6.12
N LEU A 343 -7.78 3.90 -6.32
CA LEU A 343 -7.35 4.50 -7.59
C LEU A 343 -7.37 3.46 -8.73
N LEU A 344 -6.83 2.27 -8.51
CA LEU A 344 -6.84 1.19 -9.51
C LEU A 344 -8.25 0.76 -9.87
N THR A 345 -9.14 0.68 -8.87
CA THR A 345 -10.56 0.38 -9.06
C THR A 345 -11.23 1.46 -9.92
N ALA A 346 -11.05 2.73 -9.58
CA ALA A 346 -11.62 3.86 -10.32
C ALA A 346 -11.07 3.94 -11.77
N LEU A 347 -9.80 3.56 -11.99
CA LEU A 347 -9.20 3.52 -13.31
C LEU A 347 -9.73 2.38 -14.17
N PHE A 348 -9.77 1.15 -13.65
CA PHE A 348 -9.85 -0.05 -14.47
C PHE A 348 -11.06 -0.95 -14.18
N HIS A 349 -11.58 -0.95 -12.95
CA HIS A 349 -12.71 -1.78 -12.54
C HIS A 349 -13.98 -0.94 -12.36
N VAL A 350 -14.59 -0.56 -13.46
CA VAL A 350 -15.85 0.18 -13.50
C VAL A 350 -16.96 -0.73 -14.07
N ASP A 351 -18.21 -0.47 -13.64
CA ASP A 351 -19.40 -1.18 -14.18
C ASP A 351 -19.71 -0.72 -15.62
N ASP A 352 -18.78 -0.94 -16.53
CA ASP A 352 -18.90 -0.64 -17.95
C ASP A 352 -18.40 -1.83 -18.77
N THR A 353 -19.01 -2.05 -19.93
CA THR A 353 -18.59 -3.03 -20.95
C THR A 353 -17.15 -2.79 -21.48
N ARG A 354 -16.59 -1.61 -21.17
CA ARG A 354 -15.23 -1.20 -21.53
C ARG A 354 -14.24 -1.27 -20.37
N ARG A 355 -14.52 -2.07 -19.33
CA ARG A 355 -13.57 -2.30 -18.25
C ARG A 355 -12.32 -3.03 -18.74
N SER A 356 -11.20 -2.83 -18.06
CA SER A 356 -9.99 -3.62 -18.29
C SER A 356 -10.09 -4.96 -17.54
N ALA A 357 -9.53 -6.03 -18.10
CA ALA A 357 -9.36 -7.28 -17.38
C ALA A 357 -8.19 -7.16 -16.39
N ILE A 358 -8.43 -7.42 -15.12
CA ILE A 358 -7.45 -7.28 -14.03
C ILE A 358 -6.93 -8.66 -13.63
N ASN A 359 -5.62 -8.81 -13.54
CA ASN A 359 -4.96 -10.00 -13.00
C ASN A 359 -4.12 -9.55 -11.80
N ALA A 360 -4.61 -9.79 -10.59
CA ALA A 360 -3.93 -9.44 -9.35
C ALA A 360 -3.24 -10.67 -8.75
N VAL A 361 -1.98 -10.51 -8.35
CA VAL A 361 -1.16 -11.58 -7.76
C VAL A 361 -0.61 -11.08 -6.43
N GLY A 362 -0.79 -11.90 -5.38
CA GLY A 362 -0.36 -11.55 -4.02
C GLY A 362 -0.28 -12.75 -3.07
N ASP A 363 0.10 -12.50 -1.84
CA ASP A 363 0.14 -13.45 -0.73
C ASP A 363 -1.21 -13.53 -0.01
#